data_d90b165cef12ebf58cd4f19c27d23939
#
_entry.id   d90b165cef12ebf58cd4f19c27d23939
#
_cell.length_a   1.000
_cell.length_b   1.000
_cell.length_c   1.000
_cell.angle_alpha   90.00
_cell.angle_beta   90.00
_cell.angle_gamma   90.00
#
_symmetry.space_group_name_H-M   'P 1'
#
loop_
_entity.id
_entity.type
_entity.pdbx_description
1 polymer ?
#
loop_
_entity_poly.entity_id
_entity_poly.type
_entity_poly.pdbx_seq_one_letter_code
_entity_poly.pdbx_strand_id
1 'polypeptide(L)'
;ADGQLTHREYLATDGTDPRADLAEALIDAVGTSQEPIIVYTSYEKGVINDLANNNPDLAGPLLAIVDRLLDLHALIKAHFYHPDFSGSFSIKAVGPALIPDLGYDQLDAVADGMAAAGAFYSIAAGQVGPGQDPEAIRHDLLRYCELDSLAMVKVYQALTERCAN
;
A
#
# COMPACT_ATOMS: atom_id res chain seq x y z
N ALA A 1 8.75 19.00 -10.00
CA ALA A 1 8.67 18.53 -8.60
C ALA A 1 10.09 18.53 -8.03
N ASP A 2 10.27 18.97 -6.80
CA ASP A 2 11.57 19.10 -6.13
C ASP A 2 12.18 17.75 -5.67
N GLY A 3 11.51 16.64 -5.98
CA GLY A 3 11.97 15.28 -5.65
C GLY A 3 11.79 14.92 -4.16
N GLN A 4 11.16 15.77 -3.36
CA GLN A 4 10.91 15.47 -1.96
C GLN A 4 9.81 14.41 -1.82
N LEU A 5 10.14 13.30 -1.15
CA LEU A 5 9.20 12.25 -0.82
C LEU A 5 8.37 12.68 0.41
N THR A 6 7.06 12.54 0.31
CA THR A 6 6.14 12.75 1.44
C THR A 6 5.33 11.49 1.66
N HIS A 7 4.93 11.25 2.92
CA HIS A 7 4.09 10.12 3.32
C HIS A 7 2.79 10.63 3.94
N ARG A 8 1.67 9.96 3.63
CA ARG A 8 0.37 10.14 4.27
C ARG A 8 -0.18 8.77 4.60
N GLU A 9 -0.81 8.65 5.74
CA GLU A 9 -1.37 7.39 6.23
C GLU A 9 -2.74 7.62 6.85
N TYR A 10 -3.57 6.59 6.84
CA TYR A 10 -4.85 6.54 7.53
C TYR A 10 -5.02 5.16 8.15
N LEU A 11 -5.34 5.12 9.43
CA LEU A 11 -5.73 3.91 10.15
C LEU A 11 -6.91 4.25 11.05
N ALA A 12 -8.03 3.54 10.88
CA ALA A 12 -9.22 3.74 11.70
C ALA A 12 -8.90 3.59 13.19
N THR A 13 -9.47 4.46 14.02
CA THR A 13 -9.14 4.56 15.44
C THR A 13 -10.16 3.92 16.36
N ASP A 14 -11.39 3.69 15.88
CA ASP A 14 -12.50 3.15 16.64
C ASP A 14 -13.11 1.94 15.93
N GLY A 15 -14.03 1.25 16.62
CA GLY A 15 -14.73 0.09 16.08
C GLY A 15 -15.91 0.44 15.16
N THR A 16 -16.02 1.68 14.68
CA THR A 16 -17.05 2.08 13.71
C THR A 16 -16.70 1.63 12.30
N ASP A 17 -17.64 1.72 11.38
CA ASP A 17 -17.38 1.42 9.96
C ASP A 17 -16.49 2.51 9.35
N PRO A 18 -15.22 2.22 9.01
CA PRO A 18 -14.26 3.23 8.58
C PRO A 18 -14.37 3.58 7.09
N ARG A 19 -15.29 2.97 6.34
CA ARG A 19 -15.28 3.05 4.87
C ARG A 19 -15.48 4.46 4.34
N ALA A 20 -16.36 5.25 4.95
CA ALA A 20 -16.61 6.62 4.53
C ALA A 20 -15.38 7.52 4.81
N ASP A 21 -14.85 7.46 6.03
CA ASP A 21 -13.69 8.26 6.44
C ASP A 21 -12.43 7.89 5.65
N LEU A 22 -12.24 6.59 5.38
CA LEU A 22 -11.14 6.11 4.54
C LEU A 22 -11.28 6.64 3.11
N ALA A 23 -12.50 6.64 2.55
CA ALA A 23 -12.75 7.15 1.20
C ALA A 23 -12.44 8.65 1.10
N GLU A 24 -12.88 9.45 2.08
CA GLU A 24 -12.59 10.89 2.14
C GLU A 24 -11.10 11.14 2.30
N ALA A 25 -10.42 10.43 3.21
CA ALA A 25 -8.99 10.55 3.43
C ALA A 25 -8.18 10.19 2.17
N LEU A 26 -8.59 9.16 1.42
CA LEU A 26 -7.97 8.77 0.16
C LEU A 26 -8.13 9.85 -0.91
N ILE A 27 -9.35 10.39 -1.08
CA ILE A 27 -9.63 11.46 -2.04
C ILE A 27 -8.79 12.71 -1.72
N ASP A 28 -8.71 13.09 -0.44
CA ASP A 28 -7.90 14.22 -0.01
C ASP A 28 -6.40 13.99 -0.25
N ALA A 29 -5.91 12.79 0.08
CA ALA A 29 -4.51 12.43 -0.10
C ALA A 29 -4.06 12.44 -1.56
N VAL A 30 -4.90 11.93 -2.47
CA VAL A 30 -4.64 11.88 -3.91
C VAL A 30 -4.81 13.25 -4.57
N GLY A 31 -5.75 14.06 -4.06
CA GLY A 31 -6.03 15.39 -4.60
C GLY A 31 -6.53 15.38 -6.05
N THR A 32 -6.37 16.52 -6.72
CA THR A 32 -6.88 16.76 -8.09
C THR A 32 -5.85 16.55 -9.19
N SER A 33 -4.66 16.06 -8.89
CA SER A 33 -3.65 15.75 -9.91
C SER A 33 -4.21 14.78 -10.96
N GLN A 34 -3.71 14.84 -12.18
CA GLN A 34 -4.05 13.91 -13.27
C GLN A 34 -2.91 12.89 -13.51
N GLU A 35 -1.87 12.94 -12.72
CA GLU A 35 -0.74 12.02 -12.85
C GLU A 35 -1.16 10.57 -12.52
N PRO A 36 -0.53 9.56 -13.14
CA PRO A 36 -0.76 8.16 -12.80
C PRO A 36 -0.50 7.87 -11.32
N ILE A 37 -1.30 6.98 -10.75
CA ILE A 37 -1.15 6.49 -9.38
C ILE A 37 -0.61 5.06 -9.45
N ILE A 38 0.58 4.85 -8.92
CA ILE A 38 1.23 3.54 -8.94
C ILE A 38 0.66 2.69 -7.81
N VAL A 39 0.21 1.48 -8.17
CA VAL A 39 -0.23 0.42 -7.25
C VAL A 39 0.55 -0.86 -7.52
N TYR A 40 0.52 -1.80 -6.58
CA TYR A 40 1.15 -3.10 -6.77
C TYR A 40 0.09 -4.21 -6.74
N THR A 41 -0.34 -4.63 -7.89
CA THR A 41 -1.46 -5.52 -8.20
C THR A 41 -2.81 -4.81 -8.39
N SER A 42 -3.85 -5.59 -8.66
CA SER A 42 -5.23 -5.09 -8.81
C SER A 42 -5.99 -4.99 -7.47
N TYR A 43 -5.32 -5.23 -6.35
CA TYR A 43 -5.97 -5.24 -5.03
C TYR A 43 -6.57 -3.87 -4.69
N GLU A 44 -5.79 -2.81 -4.81
CA GLU A 44 -6.22 -1.43 -4.54
C GLU A 44 -7.39 -1.02 -5.42
N LYS A 45 -7.37 -1.42 -6.69
CA LYS A 45 -8.49 -1.21 -7.61
C LYS A 45 -9.78 -1.83 -7.09
N GLY A 46 -9.71 -3.07 -6.58
CA GLY A 46 -10.85 -3.77 -5.98
C GLY A 46 -11.39 -3.02 -4.77
N VAL A 47 -10.53 -2.66 -3.83
CA VAL A 47 -10.90 -1.93 -2.61
C VAL A 47 -11.54 -0.58 -2.93
N ILE A 48 -10.96 0.21 -3.86
CA ILE A 48 -11.52 1.52 -4.22
C ILE A 48 -12.88 1.39 -4.89
N ASN A 49 -13.09 0.39 -5.75
CA ASN A 49 -14.40 0.11 -6.32
C ASN A 49 -15.43 -0.27 -5.24
N ASP A 50 -15.04 -1.06 -4.25
CA ASP A 50 -15.92 -1.42 -3.12
C ASP A 50 -16.26 -0.18 -2.27
N LEU A 51 -15.31 0.72 -2.04
CA LEU A 51 -15.56 2.01 -1.38
C LEU A 51 -16.55 2.85 -2.19
N ALA A 52 -16.40 2.94 -3.51
CA ALA A 52 -17.31 3.68 -4.39
C ALA A 52 -18.73 3.11 -4.37
N ASN A 53 -18.86 1.78 -4.37
CA ASN A 53 -20.17 1.11 -4.29
C ASN A 53 -20.88 1.33 -2.94
N ASN A 54 -20.11 1.43 -1.84
CA ASN A 54 -20.65 1.64 -0.51
C ASN A 54 -20.89 3.12 -0.15
N ASN A 55 -20.29 4.05 -0.91
CA ASN A 55 -20.40 5.49 -0.69
C ASN A 55 -20.77 6.21 -2.01
N PRO A 56 -22.05 6.17 -2.42
CA PRO A 56 -22.49 6.72 -3.71
C PRO A 56 -22.14 8.21 -3.92
N ASP A 57 -22.16 9.00 -2.85
CA ASP A 57 -21.83 10.43 -2.89
C ASP A 57 -20.33 10.68 -3.19
N LEU A 58 -19.46 9.72 -2.89
CA LEU A 58 -18.02 9.76 -3.14
C LEU A 58 -17.60 8.94 -4.37
N ALA A 59 -18.55 8.25 -5.03
CA ALA A 59 -18.25 7.34 -6.13
C ALA A 59 -17.52 8.03 -7.29
N GLY A 60 -17.93 9.24 -7.67
CA GLY A 60 -17.31 9.98 -8.77
C GLY A 60 -15.80 10.20 -8.56
N PRO A 61 -15.39 10.85 -7.47
CA PRO A 61 -13.97 11.02 -7.14
C PRO A 61 -13.19 9.70 -7.01
N LEU A 62 -13.77 8.67 -6.39
CA LEU A 62 -13.11 7.36 -6.24
C LEU A 62 -12.90 6.66 -7.58
N LEU A 63 -13.87 6.68 -8.48
CA LEU A 63 -13.71 6.11 -9.82
C LEU A 63 -12.70 6.88 -10.66
N ALA A 64 -12.60 8.20 -10.50
CA ALA A 64 -11.55 8.99 -11.14
C ALA A 64 -10.14 8.60 -10.63
N ILE A 65 -9.99 8.17 -9.39
CA ILE A 65 -8.75 7.57 -8.89
C ILE A 65 -8.48 6.23 -9.59
N VAL A 66 -9.49 5.37 -9.70
CA VAL A 66 -9.38 4.05 -10.38
C VAL A 66 -8.88 4.19 -11.83
N ASP A 67 -9.36 5.18 -12.56
CA ASP A 67 -8.98 5.42 -13.97
C ASP A 67 -7.50 5.81 -14.13
N ARG A 68 -6.84 6.24 -13.06
CA ARG A 68 -5.43 6.66 -13.04
C ARG A 68 -4.48 5.57 -12.52
N LEU A 69 -5.00 4.43 -12.04
CA LEU A 69 -4.17 3.38 -11.45
C LEU A 69 -3.27 2.73 -12.51
N LEU A 70 -1.99 2.63 -12.18
CA LEU A 70 -0.96 1.93 -12.95
C LEU A 70 -0.44 0.75 -12.14
N ASP A 71 -0.76 -0.46 -12.56
CA ASP A 71 -0.33 -1.70 -11.91
C ASP A 71 1.14 -2.01 -12.23
N LEU A 72 2.03 -1.73 -11.28
CA LEU A 72 3.47 -1.95 -11.40
C LEU A 72 3.82 -3.44 -11.46
N HIS A 73 3.09 -4.30 -10.74
CA HIS A 73 3.29 -5.75 -10.78
C HIS A 73 3.04 -6.30 -12.19
N ALA A 74 1.95 -5.87 -12.84
CA ALA A 74 1.63 -6.30 -14.21
C ALA A 74 2.71 -5.87 -15.20
N LEU A 75 3.22 -4.64 -15.08
CA LEU A 75 4.31 -4.13 -15.92
C LEU A 75 5.60 -4.92 -15.72
N ILE A 76 6.01 -5.17 -14.49
CA ILE A 76 7.21 -5.95 -14.17
C ILE A 76 7.06 -7.36 -14.75
N LYS A 77 5.95 -8.04 -14.48
CA LYS A 77 5.72 -9.41 -14.95
C LYS A 77 5.74 -9.54 -16.47
N ALA A 78 5.28 -8.51 -17.18
CA ALA A 78 5.23 -8.53 -18.65
C ALA A 78 6.57 -8.19 -19.32
N HIS A 79 7.40 -7.34 -18.68
CA HIS A 79 8.50 -6.69 -19.38
C HIS A 79 9.86 -6.81 -18.69
N PHE A 80 9.92 -7.27 -17.44
CA PHE A 80 11.17 -7.31 -16.69
C PHE A 80 11.31 -8.58 -15.85
N TYR A 81 12.50 -9.17 -15.87
CA TYR A 81 12.85 -10.31 -15.05
C TYR A 81 14.25 -10.13 -14.46
N HIS A 82 14.42 -10.53 -13.21
CA HIS A 82 15.70 -10.61 -12.54
C HIS A 82 15.89 -12.02 -11.94
N PRO A 83 17.10 -12.65 -12.03
CA PRO A 83 17.32 -13.99 -11.49
C PRO A 83 16.95 -14.13 -10.00
N ASP A 84 17.21 -13.09 -9.20
CA ASP A 84 16.93 -13.07 -7.77
C ASP A 84 15.43 -12.98 -7.44
N PHE A 85 14.55 -12.79 -8.43
CA PHE A 85 13.10 -12.94 -8.24
C PHE A 85 12.71 -14.37 -7.89
N SER A 86 13.56 -15.35 -8.25
CA SER A 86 13.33 -16.76 -7.96
C SER A 86 11.95 -17.28 -8.37
N GLY A 87 11.41 -16.71 -9.47
CA GLY A 87 10.06 -17.04 -9.99
C GLY A 87 8.90 -16.30 -9.31
N SER A 88 9.14 -15.47 -8.29
CA SER A 88 8.12 -14.66 -7.63
C SER A 88 8.16 -13.22 -8.10
N PHE A 89 6.98 -12.66 -8.40
CA PHE A 89 6.81 -11.23 -8.73
C PHE A 89 6.18 -10.43 -7.58
N SER A 90 6.12 -10.98 -6.36
CA SER A 90 5.67 -10.22 -5.19
C SER A 90 6.61 -9.06 -4.89
N ILE A 91 6.11 -7.98 -4.29
CA ILE A 91 6.93 -6.82 -3.91
C ILE A 91 8.09 -7.25 -2.97
N LYS A 92 7.87 -8.27 -2.14
CA LYS A 92 8.86 -8.84 -1.21
C LYS A 92 9.98 -9.62 -1.91
N ALA A 93 9.76 -10.08 -3.14
CA ALA A 93 10.79 -10.69 -3.97
C ALA A 93 11.46 -9.67 -4.90
N VAL A 94 10.68 -8.81 -5.51
CA VAL A 94 11.14 -7.79 -6.46
C VAL A 94 11.94 -6.69 -5.76
N GLY A 95 11.44 -6.20 -4.61
CA GLY A 95 12.06 -5.12 -3.86
C GLY A 95 13.53 -5.40 -3.50
N PRO A 96 13.84 -6.45 -2.71
CA PRO A 96 15.20 -6.78 -2.33
C PRO A 96 16.12 -7.11 -3.51
N ALA A 97 15.60 -7.74 -4.57
CA ALA A 97 16.36 -8.06 -5.76
C ALA A 97 16.84 -6.81 -6.55
N LEU A 98 16.06 -5.72 -6.50
CA LEU A 98 16.40 -4.47 -7.17
C LEU A 98 17.08 -3.46 -6.25
N ILE A 99 16.82 -3.54 -4.96
CA ILE A 99 17.23 -2.59 -3.93
C ILE A 99 17.67 -3.38 -2.69
N PRO A 100 18.95 -3.76 -2.60
CA PRO A 100 19.46 -4.60 -1.50
C PRO A 100 19.22 -4.03 -0.10
N ASP A 101 19.20 -2.69 0.05
CA ASP A 101 19.06 -2.00 1.35
C ASP A 101 17.62 -1.57 1.65
N LEU A 102 16.60 -2.26 1.12
CA LEU A 102 15.20 -1.86 1.26
C LEU A 102 14.63 -1.98 2.69
N GLY A 103 15.31 -2.69 3.59
CA GLY A 103 14.98 -2.71 5.03
C GLY A 103 13.78 -3.59 5.40
N TYR A 104 13.37 -4.53 4.57
CA TYR A 104 12.34 -5.52 4.92
C TYR A 104 12.73 -6.43 6.08
N ASP A 105 14.03 -6.56 6.36
CA ASP A 105 14.56 -7.38 7.46
C ASP A 105 14.16 -6.86 8.86
N GLN A 106 13.58 -5.66 8.93
CA GLN A 106 13.16 -5.00 10.18
C GLN A 106 11.67 -5.19 10.50
N LEU A 107 10.94 -5.97 9.70
CA LEU A 107 9.49 -6.21 9.86
C LEU A 107 9.23 -7.53 10.60
N ASP A 108 9.68 -7.65 11.84
CA ASP A 108 9.50 -8.88 12.64
C ASP A 108 8.05 -9.11 13.10
N ALA A 109 7.25 -8.06 13.25
CA ALA A 109 5.93 -8.15 13.89
C ALA A 109 4.76 -8.39 12.91
N VAL A 110 4.87 -7.95 11.65
CA VAL A 110 3.83 -8.10 10.62
C VAL A 110 4.42 -8.76 9.39
N ALA A 111 4.37 -10.10 9.35
CA ALA A 111 5.04 -10.89 8.31
C ALA A 111 4.42 -10.74 6.92
N ASP A 112 3.11 -10.48 6.84
CA ASP A 112 2.37 -10.35 5.58
C ASP A 112 1.02 -9.62 5.75
N GLY A 113 0.31 -9.37 4.65
CA GLY A 113 -0.98 -8.69 4.65
C GLY A 113 -2.09 -9.41 5.42
N MET A 114 -2.04 -10.75 5.56
CA MET A 114 -3.00 -11.50 6.38
C MET A 114 -2.77 -11.27 7.86
N ALA A 115 -1.50 -11.25 8.30
CA ALA A 115 -1.12 -10.91 9.66
C ALA A 115 -1.52 -9.46 9.99
N ALA A 116 -1.29 -8.52 9.06
CA ALA A 116 -1.72 -7.14 9.20
C ALA A 116 -3.24 -7.00 9.37
N ALA A 117 -4.02 -7.69 8.53
CA ALA A 117 -5.48 -7.69 8.63
C ALA A 117 -5.95 -8.28 9.97
N GLY A 118 -5.38 -9.41 10.42
CA GLY A 118 -5.67 -10.02 11.70
C GLY A 118 -5.38 -9.08 12.88
N ALA A 119 -4.24 -8.41 12.86
CA ALA A 119 -3.84 -7.44 13.88
C ALA A 119 -4.82 -6.25 13.91
N PHE A 120 -5.20 -5.71 12.75
CA PHE A 120 -6.20 -4.64 12.65
C PHE A 120 -7.54 -5.07 13.24
N TYR A 121 -8.07 -6.24 12.85
CA TYR A 121 -9.33 -6.75 13.39
C TYR A 121 -9.31 -6.94 14.91
N SER A 122 -8.19 -7.40 15.47
CA SER A 122 -8.04 -7.55 16.91
C SER A 122 -8.15 -6.23 17.65
N ILE A 123 -7.54 -5.16 17.11
CA ILE A 123 -7.63 -3.80 17.68
C ILE A 123 -9.07 -3.27 17.53
N ALA A 124 -9.62 -3.33 16.32
CA ALA A 124 -10.95 -2.80 16.02
C ALA A 124 -12.05 -3.47 16.86
N ALA A 125 -11.89 -4.77 17.15
CA ALA A 125 -12.81 -5.51 18.02
C ALA A 125 -12.54 -5.33 19.52
N GLY A 126 -11.48 -4.62 19.93
CA GLY A 126 -11.04 -4.55 21.32
C GLY A 126 -10.59 -5.89 21.90
N GLN A 127 -10.21 -6.84 21.05
CA GLN A 127 -9.85 -8.23 21.42
C GLN A 127 -8.34 -8.45 21.28
N VAL A 128 -7.56 -7.57 21.90
CA VAL A 128 -6.10 -7.70 21.92
C VAL A 128 -5.71 -8.77 22.96
N GLY A 129 -4.75 -9.61 22.60
CA GLY A 129 -4.30 -10.71 23.46
C GLY A 129 -3.71 -10.25 24.80
N PRO A 130 -3.69 -11.11 25.83
CA PRO A 130 -3.10 -10.77 27.13
C PRO A 130 -1.64 -10.32 26.98
N GLY A 131 -1.32 -9.12 27.50
CA GLY A 131 0.02 -8.55 27.48
C GLY A 131 0.42 -7.87 26.18
N GLN A 132 -0.47 -7.79 25.19
CA GLN A 132 -0.26 -6.99 23.97
C GLN A 132 -0.74 -5.55 24.19
N ASP A 133 0.02 -4.59 23.67
CA ASP A 133 -0.32 -3.19 23.70
C ASP A 133 -0.99 -2.78 22.35
N PRO A 134 -2.26 -2.34 22.34
CA PRO A 134 -2.95 -1.90 21.13
C PRO A 134 -2.20 -0.79 20.37
N GLU A 135 -1.56 0.14 21.09
CA GLU A 135 -0.83 1.24 20.45
C GLU A 135 0.46 0.74 19.76
N ALA A 136 1.13 -0.25 20.37
CA ALA A 136 2.28 -0.89 19.72
C ALA A 136 1.85 -1.60 18.42
N ILE A 137 0.73 -2.34 18.44
CA ILE A 137 0.19 -3.00 17.24
C ILE A 137 -0.19 -1.96 16.17
N ARG A 138 -0.81 -0.83 16.55
CA ARG A 138 -1.12 0.26 15.61
C ARG A 138 0.12 0.83 14.95
N HIS A 139 1.14 1.10 15.74
CA HIS A 139 2.42 1.59 15.23
C HIS A 139 3.05 0.61 14.24
N ASP A 140 3.03 -0.68 14.54
CA ASP A 140 3.58 -1.72 13.66
C ASP A 140 2.80 -1.83 12.35
N LEU A 141 1.45 -1.70 12.38
CA LEU A 141 0.62 -1.67 11.18
C LEU A 141 0.94 -0.48 10.29
N LEU A 142 1.05 0.72 10.85
CA LEU A 142 1.41 1.93 10.11
C LEU A 142 2.81 1.79 9.50
N ARG A 143 3.77 1.31 10.28
CA ARG A 143 5.13 1.07 9.81
C ARG A 143 5.20 0.04 8.67
N TYR A 144 4.40 -1.02 8.76
CA TYR A 144 4.27 -2.01 7.69
C TYR A 144 3.76 -1.38 6.39
N CYS A 145 2.66 -0.61 6.46
CA CYS A 145 2.09 0.06 5.29
C CYS A 145 3.04 1.11 4.68
N GLU A 146 3.75 1.86 5.53
CA GLU A 146 4.78 2.82 5.09
C GLU A 146 5.88 2.13 4.29
N LEU A 147 6.40 1.01 4.78
CA LEU A 147 7.47 0.26 4.11
C LEU A 147 7.01 -0.37 2.79
N ASP A 148 5.80 -0.92 2.73
CA ASP A 148 5.26 -1.45 1.48
C ASP A 148 5.09 -0.34 0.43
N SER A 149 4.59 0.83 0.83
CA SER A 149 4.46 1.99 -0.06
C SER A 149 5.83 2.52 -0.51
N LEU A 150 6.78 2.63 0.40
CA LEU A 150 8.15 3.05 0.10
C LEU A 150 8.83 2.07 -0.86
N ALA A 151 8.62 0.77 -0.68
CA ALA A 151 9.13 -0.25 -1.58
C ALA A 151 8.66 -0.05 -3.02
N MET A 152 7.36 0.23 -3.21
CA MET A 152 6.83 0.53 -4.55
C MET A 152 7.51 1.74 -5.19
N VAL A 153 7.70 2.82 -4.43
CA VAL A 153 8.41 4.03 -4.92
C VAL A 153 9.83 3.69 -5.34
N LYS A 154 10.57 2.96 -4.50
CA LYS A 154 11.96 2.58 -4.78
C LYS A 154 12.09 1.65 -5.98
N VAL A 155 11.19 0.66 -6.10
CA VAL A 155 11.15 -0.24 -7.26
C VAL A 155 10.86 0.55 -8.54
N TYR A 156 9.89 1.45 -8.52
CA TYR A 156 9.59 2.32 -9.66
C TYR A 156 10.78 3.17 -10.07
N GLN A 157 11.48 3.80 -9.12
CA GLN A 157 12.69 4.59 -9.37
C GLN A 157 13.79 3.74 -10.01
N ALA A 158 14.10 2.57 -9.42
CA ALA A 158 15.12 1.66 -9.94
C ALA A 158 14.83 1.16 -11.36
N LEU A 159 13.56 0.91 -11.70
CA LEU A 159 13.17 0.53 -13.05
C LEU A 159 13.28 1.70 -14.03
N THR A 160 12.87 2.90 -13.62
CA THR A 160 12.95 4.11 -14.45
C THR A 160 14.40 4.45 -14.81
N GLU A 161 15.31 4.36 -13.83
CA GLU A 161 16.74 4.59 -14.05
C GLU A 161 17.35 3.58 -15.05
N ARG A 162 16.92 2.31 -14.98
CA ARG A 162 17.36 1.26 -15.93
C ARG A 162 16.83 1.45 -17.33
N CYS A 163 15.67 2.06 -17.50
CA CYS A 163 15.09 2.36 -18.82
C CYS A 163 15.71 3.60 -19.46
N ALA A 164 16.37 4.46 -18.68
CA ALA A 164 17.01 5.69 -19.16
C ALA A 164 18.45 5.48 -19.66
N ASN A 165 19.05 4.31 -19.39
CA ASN A 165 20.41 3.92 -19.81
C ASN A 165 20.36 2.90 -20.95
#